data_e2b639158f6358b09942e1371f3381ed
#
_entry.id   e2b639158f6358b09942e1371f3381ed
#
_cell.length_a   1.000
_cell.length_b   1.000
_cell.length_c   1.000
_cell.angle_alpha   90.00
_cell.angle_beta   90.00
_cell.angle_gamma   90.00
#
_symmetry.space_group_name_H-M   'P 1'
#
loop_
_entity.id
_entity.type
_entity.pdbx_description
1 polymer ?
#
loop_
_entity_poly.entity_id
_entity_poly.type
_entity_poly.pdbx_seq_one_letter_code
_entity_poly.pdbx_strand_id
1 'polypeptide(L)'
;LRSVFLRCRFNPINKNEFAYKEIKCSIQVRKCKSYLLGSGNTAIIAISYKRIEKGWGVHLNKRAYNFNAGPAALPLQVLERAQAEFVDFRSTGMSIMEMSHRGKVYEEVHNEAESRLLSLLGNVKGYKVLFLQGGASTQFAMLPMNLLSEGKVASYVNSGSWADKAIKEAKLIGKTNVVASSEANKFMSIPDLSNVQLSDETAYLHVTSNETIEGTQYQQFPDTGNIPLIGDMSSDILSRQFDLNQFGLIYAGAQKNLGPSGVTVVIAREELINDSPKNIPTMLRYNTHFSNNSLYNTPPAFSVYMVNEVLKWVEEQGGLEGIEKINRKKAELIYDTIDNSGGFYRGPVEVGSRSIMNITFRLTSEELENQFIKESEQEGFVGLKGHRSVGGLRASIYNAVPYESCKALADFMSHFQKTHG
;
A
#
# COMPACT_ATOMS: atom_id res chain seq x y z
N LEU A 1 -7.57 -2.99 37.00
CA LEU A 1 -6.97 -2.00 37.90
C LEU A 1 -5.45 -2.19 37.88
N ARG A 2 -4.71 -1.32 37.19
CA ARG A 2 -3.24 -1.25 37.31
C ARG A 2 -2.95 -0.09 38.25
N SER A 3 -2.31 -0.37 39.39
CA SER A 3 -1.86 0.59 40.36
C SER A 3 -0.40 0.93 40.11
N VAL A 4 -0.10 2.22 39.94
CA VAL A 4 1.29 2.72 39.87
C VAL A 4 1.60 3.33 41.24
N PHE A 5 2.65 2.83 41.90
CA PHE A 5 3.12 3.34 43.17
C PHE A 5 4.32 4.28 42.92
N LEU A 6 4.15 5.55 43.31
CA LEU A 6 5.23 6.54 43.32
C LEU A 6 5.72 6.76 44.74
N ARG A 7 7.02 6.57 44.99
CA ARG A 7 7.64 6.80 46.31
C ARG A 7 8.30 8.18 46.28
N CYS A 8 7.71 9.13 46.98
CA CYS A 8 8.30 10.46 47.13
C CYS A 8 8.94 10.62 48.54
N ARG A 9 10.19 11.11 48.61
CA ARG A 9 10.84 11.51 49.87
C ARG A 9 10.62 13.01 50.08
N PHE A 10 10.12 13.40 51.26
CA PHE A 10 9.97 14.79 51.65
C PHE A 10 11.03 15.14 52.69
N ASN A 11 11.65 16.34 52.57
CA ASN A 11 12.44 16.93 53.63
C ASN A 11 11.49 17.54 54.70
N PRO A 12 11.79 17.43 56.00
CA PRO A 12 10.90 17.88 57.03
C PRO A 12 10.83 19.41 57.11
N ILE A 13 9.69 19.99 56.80
CA ILE A 13 9.34 21.37 57.07
C ILE A 13 8.17 21.39 58.09
N ASN A 14 8.41 22.05 59.22
CA ASN A 14 7.61 22.49 60.34
C ASN A 14 6.18 21.91 60.53
N LYS A 15 5.92 21.51 61.81
CA LYS A 15 4.82 20.64 62.25
C LYS A 15 3.43 21.29 62.38
N ASN A 16 3.14 22.49 61.88
CA ASN A 16 1.89 23.19 62.24
C ASN A 16 1.05 23.78 61.10
N GLU A 17 1.17 23.35 59.86
CA GLU A 17 0.21 23.74 58.82
C GLU A 17 -0.10 22.57 57.87
N PHE A 18 -1.20 21.87 58.15
CA PHE A 18 -1.87 21.02 57.18
C PHE A 18 -2.80 21.88 56.31
N ALA A 19 -2.22 22.61 55.36
CA ALA A 19 -2.99 23.25 54.30
C ALA A 19 -2.92 22.39 53.04
N TYR A 20 -4.05 22.08 52.44
CA TYR A 20 -4.14 21.44 51.12
C TYR A 20 -3.40 22.27 50.07
N LYS A 21 -2.18 21.92 49.76
CA LYS A 21 -1.51 22.43 48.56
C LYS A 21 -1.71 21.46 47.43
N GLU A 22 -2.35 21.93 46.36
CA GLU A 22 -2.39 21.22 45.09
C GLU A 22 -0.96 20.96 44.60
N ILE A 23 -0.60 19.71 44.52
CA ILE A 23 0.64 19.29 43.85
C ILE A 23 0.34 19.34 42.34
N LYS A 24 0.85 20.36 41.66
CA LYS A 24 0.86 20.39 40.19
C LYS A 24 1.81 19.31 39.68
N CYS A 25 1.27 18.16 39.37
CA CYS A 25 1.98 17.17 38.58
C CYS A 25 1.97 17.61 37.10
N SER A 26 3.10 17.61 36.41
CA SER A 26 3.21 18.01 35.02
C SER A 26 2.54 17.04 34.02
N ILE A 27 1.82 16.04 34.53
CA ILE A 27 0.96 15.17 33.73
C ILE A 27 -0.44 15.76 33.75
N GLN A 28 -0.92 16.24 32.61
CA GLN A 28 -2.30 16.72 32.46
C GLN A 28 -3.30 15.57 32.63
N VAL A 29 -3.61 15.20 33.87
CA VAL A 29 -4.69 14.28 34.21
C VAL A 29 -5.82 15.10 34.84
N ARG A 30 -6.84 15.40 34.05
CA ARG A 30 -8.04 16.07 34.56
C ARG A 30 -8.85 15.08 35.39
N LYS A 31 -8.95 15.35 36.71
CA LYS A 31 -9.70 14.63 37.75
C LYS A 31 -9.10 13.29 38.20
N CYS A 32 -8.06 13.35 39.05
CA CYS A 32 -7.66 12.26 39.94
C CYS A 32 -8.15 12.52 41.34
N LYS A 33 -8.72 11.52 42.02
CA LYS A 33 -8.84 11.52 43.50
C LYS A 33 -7.61 10.80 44.04
N SER A 34 -6.77 11.52 44.79
CA SER A 34 -5.66 10.94 45.53
C SER A 34 -6.09 10.68 46.98
N TYR A 35 -5.70 9.56 47.53
CA TYR A 35 -5.88 9.22 48.93
C TYR A 35 -4.50 9.10 49.58
N LEU A 36 -4.29 9.77 50.70
CA LEU A 36 -3.09 9.62 51.53
C LEU A 36 -3.28 8.42 52.47
N LEU A 37 -2.41 7.41 52.36
CA LEU A 37 -2.36 6.26 53.27
C LEU A 37 -0.96 6.22 53.89
N GLY A 38 -0.82 6.50 55.18
CA GLY A 38 0.42 6.29 55.94
C GLY A 38 0.63 7.31 57.06
N SER A 39 1.08 6.83 58.22
CA SER A 39 1.55 7.63 59.35
C SER A 39 3.07 7.55 59.43
N GLY A 40 3.78 8.65 59.19
CA GLY A 40 5.25 8.71 59.25
C GLY A 40 5.87 9.50 58.07
N ASN A 41 7.19 9.60 58.04
CA ASN A 41 7.93 10.39 57.04
C ASN A 41 7.89 9.84 55.60
N THR A 42 7.03 8.88 55.31
CA THR A 42 6.85 8.30 53.96
C THR A 42 5.34 8.24 53.66
N ALA A 43 4.88 9.01 52.68
CA ALA A 43 3.52 8.93 52.18
C ALA A 43 3.48 8.09 50.90
N ILE A 44 2.60 7.12 50.81
CA ILE A 44 2.32 6.36 49.61
C ILE A 44 1.07 6.95 48.98
N ILE A 45 1.22 7.52 47.76
CA ILE A 45 0.08 8.05 47.01
C ILE A 45 -0.42 6.94 46.10
N ALA A 46 -1.60 6.39 46.44
CA ALA A 46 -2.29 5.47 45.56
C ALA A 46 -3.22 6.27 44.63
N ILE A 47 -2.92 6.25 43.33
CA ILE A 47 -3.76 6.89 42.32
C ILE A 47 -4.67 5.82 41.73
N SER A 48 -5.97 5.94 42.06
CA SER A 48 -6.98 5.05 41.47
C SER A 48 -7.60 5.72 40.25
N TYR A 49 -7.46 5.10 39.09
CA TYR A 49 -8.12 5.55 37.88
C TYR A 49 -9.52 4.94 37.78
N LYS A 50 -10.57 5.75 37.93
CA LYS A 50 -11.89 5.37 37.45
C LYS A 50 -11.94 5.62 35.94
N ARG A 51 -12.19 4.59 35.16
CA ARG A 51 -12.47 4.68 33.73
C ARG A 51 -13.68 5.61 33.56
N ILE A 52 -13.45 6.79 33.01
CA ILE A 52 -14.54 7.70 32.65
C ILE A 52 -15.10 7.21 31.32
N GLU A 53 -16.14 6.42 31.41
CA GLU A 53 -17.00 6.18 30.26
C GLU A 53 -17.94 7.36 30.14
N LYS A 54 -17.63 8.31 29.29
CA LYS A 54 -18.45 9.19 28.46
C LYS A 54 -17.72 10.49 28.14
N GLY A 55 -17.50 10.73 26.87
CA GLY A 55 -17.14 12.01 26.27
C GLY A 55 -15.64 12.34 26.27
N TRP A 56 -15.00 12.20 25.12
CA TRP A 56 -13.59 12.45 24.82
C TRP A 56 -12.62 11.35 25.27
N GLY A 57 -12.99 10.09 25.08
CA GLY A 57 -12.00 9.03 24.98
C GLY A 57 -11.26 9.24 23.65
N VAL A 58 -9.95 9.53 23.73
CA VAL A 58 -9.08 9.21 22.61
C VAL A 58 -9.28 7.71 22.40
N HIS A 59 -9.99 7.34 21.35
CA HIS A 59 -10.14 5.95 20.94
C HIS A 59 -8.79 5.47 20.42
N LEU A 60 -7.85 5.18 21.32
CA LEU A 60 -6.52 4.63 20.99
C LEU A 60 -6.59 3.24 20.33
N ASN A 61 -7.79 2.66 20.14
CA ASN A 61 -7.92 1.29 19.66
C ASN A 61 -8.93 1.07 18.52
N LYS A 62 -9.52 2.09 17.88
CA LYS A 62 -10.37 1.88 16.71
C LYS A 62 -9.79 2.64 15.53
N ARG A 63 -8.98 1.96 14.72
CA ARG A 63 -8.55 2.49 13.41
C ARG A 63 -9.78 2.62 12.51
N ALA A 64 -9.76 3.62 11.63
CA ALA A 64 -10.77 3.74 10.58
C ALA A 64 -10.73 2.50 9.66
N TYR A 65 -11.87 2.15 9.10
CA TYR A 65 -11.97 1.19 8.00
C TYR A 65 -11.44 1.86 6.73
N ASN A 66 -10.15 1.68 6.46
CA ASN A 66 -9.43 2.43 5.42
C ASN A 66 -9.46 1.70 4.08
N PHE A 67 -10.28 2.20 3.14
CA PHE A 67 -10.41 1.71 1.77
C PHE A 67 -9.79 2.64 0.73
N ASN A 68 -8.85 3.51 1.12
CA ASN A 68 -8.18 4.41 0.21
C ASN A 68 -7.40 3.66 -0.88
N ALA A 69 -7.45 4.20 -2.10
CA ALA A 69 -6.81 3.61 -3.26
C ALA A 69 -5.29 3.84 -3.36
N GLY A 70 -4.77 4.71 -2.53
CA GLY A 70 -3.33 5.05 -2.43
C GLY A 70 -3.09 6.53 -2.16
N PRO A 71 -2.29 6.87 -1.13
CA PRO A 71 -1.71 5.96 -0.14
C PRO A 71 -2.76 5.12 0.58
N ALA A 72 -2.45 3.84 0.78
CA ALA A 72 -3.39 2.84 1.29
C ALA A 72 -3.16 2.50 2.77
N ALA A 73 -3.97 1.57 3.29
CA ALA A 73 -3.76 1.02 4.62
C ALA A 73 -2.39 0.31 4.71
N LEU A 74 -1.77 0.38 5.89
CA LEU A 74 -0.60 -0.40 6.26
C LEU A 74 -0.99 -1.43 7.35
N PRO A 75 -0.34 -2.59 7.41
CA PRO A 75 -0.59 -3.56 8.47
C PRO A 75 -0.32 -2.95 9.84
N LEU A 76 -1.23 -3.16 10.81
CA LEU A 76 -1.08 -2.59 12.15
C LEU A 76 0.22 -3.03 12.81
N GLN A 77 0.55 -4.32 12.69
CA GLN A 77 1.78 -4.90 13.25
C GLN A 77 3.05 -4.23 12.71
N VAL A 78 3.06 -3.86 11.43
CA VAL A 78 4.17 -3.11 10.80
C VAL A 78 4.29 -1.72 11.41
N LEU A 79 3.17 -1.02 11.60
CA LEU A 79 3.16 0.31 12.22
C LEU A 79 3.60 0.26 13.69
N GLU A 80 3.19 -0.77 14.44
CA GLU A 80 3.59 -0.97 15.83
C GLU A 80 5.09 -1.28 15.96
N ARG A 81 5.65 -2.10 15.05
CA ARG A 81 7.10 -2.36 14.99
C ARG A 81 7.86 -1.07 14.67
N ALA A 82 7.43 -0.35 13.64
CA ALA A 82 8.04 0.93 13.28
C ALA A 82 7.95 1.96 14.41
N GLN A 83 6.84 2.02 15.15
CA GLN A 83 6.69 2.88 16.32
C GLN A 83 7.68 2.53 17.43
N ALA A 84 7.88 1.24 17.69
CA ALA A 84 8.80 0.78 18.74
C ALA A 84 10.27 1.12 18.42
N GLU A 85 10.64 1.12 17.14
CA GLU A 85 12.00 1.39 16.66
C GLU A 85 12.20 2.83 16.14
N PHE A 86 11.16 3.68 16.21
CA PHE A 86 11.15 4.98 15.54
C PHE A 86 12.26 5.92 16.00
N VAL A 87 12.57 5.95 17.29
CA VAL A 87 13.58 6.83 17.89
C VAL A 87 14.94 6.13 18.00
N ASP A 88 14.94 4.82 18.26
CA ASP A 88 16.15 4.03 18.48
C ASP A 88 16.08 2.71 17.73
N PHE A 89 16.53 2.73 16.47
CA PHE A 89 16.51 1.58 15.59
C PHE A 89 17.58 0.55 16.02
N ARG A 90 17.16 -0.67 16.36
CA ARG A 90 18.03 -1.79 16.74
C ARG A 90 19.05 -1.42 17.82
N SER A 91 18.69 -0.56 18.78
CA SER A 91 19.55 -0.09 19.88
C SER A 91 20.85 0.62 19.42
N THR A 92 20.77 1.33 18.31
CA THR A 92 21.90 2.12 17.77
C THR A 92 22.00 3.53 18.36
N GLY A 93 20.99 3.96 19.13
CA GLY A 93 20.86 5.33 19.63
C GLY A 93 20.43 6.35 18.57
N MET A 94 19.99 5.89 17.39
CA MET A 94 19.54 6.73 16.27
C MET A 94 18.28 6.15 15.62
N SER A 95 17.43 7.01 15.09
CA SER A 95 16.38 6.61 14.16
C SER A 95 17.00 6.15 12.83
N ILE A 96 16.34 5.19 12.15
CA ILE A 96 16.77 4.80 10.81
C ILE A 96 16.76 5.98 9.81
N MET A 97 15.97 7.02 10.06
CA MET A 97 15.91 8.24 9.24
C MET A 97 17.18 9.10 9.33
N GLU A 98 17.96 8.95 10.42
CA GLU A 98 19.19 9.71 10.69
C GLU A 98 20.44 8.96 10.22
N MET A 99 20.28 7.68 9.83
CA MET A 99 21.42 6.83 9.46
C MET A 99 21.93 7.14 8.06
N SER A 100 23.25 7.07 7.92
CA SER A 100 23.85 7.09 6.60
C SER A 100 23.43 5.86 5.80
N HIS A 101 22.95 6.07 4.57
CA HIS A 101 22.61 4.98 3.64
C HIS A 101 23.84 4.16 3.20
N ARG A 102 25.07 4.61 3.53
CA ARG A 102 26.33 3.89 3.31
C ARG A 102 26.85 3.19 4.57
N GLY A 103 26.08 3.24 5.66
CA GLY A 103 26.37 2.54 6.90
C GLY A 103 25.84 1.11 6.88
N LYS A 104 26.56 0.19 7.53
CA LYS A 104 26.23 -1.25 7.57
C LYS A 104 24.80 -1.54 8.01
N VAL A 105 24.30 -0.82 9.01
CA VAL A 105 22.94 -1.05 9.55
C VAL A 105 21.86 -0.78 8.51
N TYR A 106 21.99 0.31 7.73
CA TYR A 106 21.05 0.58 6.65
C TYR A 106 21.24 -0.40 5.48
N GLU A 107 22.48 -0.72 5.13
CA GLU A 107 22.80 -1.69 4.08
C GLU A 107 22.16 -3.06 4.37
N GLU A 108 22.17 -3.50 5.64
CA GLU A 108 21.45 -4.72 6.05
C GLU A 108 19.95 -4.63 5.76
N VAL A 109 19.28 -3.53 6.15
CA VAL A 109 17.85 -3.32 5.88
C VAL A 109 17.55 -3.34 4.38
N HIS A 110 18.40 -2.69 3.59
CA HIS A 110 18.29 -2.63 2.14
C HIS A 110 18.38 -4.02 1.50
N ASN A 111 19.42 -4.77 1.89
CA ASN A 111 19.68 -6.12 1.38
C ASN A 111 18.61 -7.13 1.88
N GLU A 112 18.14 -7.00 3.13
CA GLU A 112 17.02 -7.77 3.63
C GLU A 112 15.75 -7.54 2.78
N ALA A 113 15.42 -6.28 2.45
CA ALA A 113 14.25 -5.95 1.64
C ALA A 113 14.34 -6.56 0.24
N GLU A 114 15.49 -6.46 -0.43
CA GLU A 114 15.72 -7.09 -1.74
C GLU A 114 15.58 -8.62 -1.65
N SER A 115 16.27 -9.25 -0.71
CA SER A 115 16.27 -10.71 -0.53
C SER A 115 14.87 -11.25 -0.24
N ARG A 116 14.11 -10.60 0.66
CA ARG A 116 12.73 -11.00 0.98
C ARG A 116 11.81 -10.90 -0.22
N LEU A 117 11.91 -9.79 -0.98
CA LEU A 117 11.07 -9.60 -2.15
C LEU A 117 11.34 -10.67 -3.21
N LEU A 118 12.61 -10.95 -3.52
CA LEU A 118 12.97 -12.02 -4.44
C LEU A 118 12.53 -13.40 -3.91
N SER A 119 12.65 -13.64 -2.61
CA SER A 119 12.19 -14.89 -1.99
C SER A 119 10.68 -15.09 -2.13
N LEU A 120 9.89 -14.06 -1.83
CA LEU A 120 8.44 -14.09 -2.00
C LEU A 120 8.01 -14.33 -3.45
N LEU A 121 8.83 -13.90 -4.42
CA LEU A 121 8.62 -14.08 -5.85
C LEU A 121 9.28 -15.35 -6.42
N GLY A 122 9.68 -16.30 -5.55
CA GLY A 122 10.14 -17.61 -5.95
C GLY A 122 11.65 -17.75 -6.14
N ASN A 123 12.47 -16.79 -5.72
CA ASN A 123 13.94 -16.80 -5.84
C ASN A 123 14.45 -17.03 -7.29
N VAL A 124 13.77 -16.43 -8.25
CA VAL A 124 14.12 -16.58 -9.67
C VAL A 124 15.50 -15.94 -9.90
N LYS A 125 16.42 -16.71 -10.50
CA LYS A 125 17.78 -16.23 -10.79
C LYS A 125 17.79 -15.21 -11.94
N GLY A 126 18.78 -14.31 -11.90
CA GLY A 126 18.99 -13.31 -12.95
C GLY A 126 18.05 -12.09 -12.84
N TYR A 127 17.37 -11.92 -11.70
CA TYR A 127 16.61 -10.72 -11.39
C TYR A 127 17.26 -9.89 -10.31
N LYS A 128 17.11 -8.59 -10.45
CA LYS A 128 17.57 -7.56 -9.49
C LYS A 128 16.39 -6.71 -9.05
N VAL A 129 16.39 -6.32 -7.77
CA VAL A 129 15.46 -5.33 -7.23
C VAL A 129 16.14 -3.96 -7.18
N LEU A 130 15.46 -2.93 -7.68
CA LEU A 130 15.90 -1.54 -7.53
C LEU A 130 14.88 -0.79 -6.68
N PHE A 131 15.38 -0.03 -5.70
CA PHE A 131 14.58 0.89 -4.88
C PHE A 131 14.80 2.31 -5.38
N LEU A 132 13.81 2.81 -6.13
CA LEU A 132 13.86 4.09 -6.83
C LEU A 132 12.90 5.11 -6.18
N GLN A 133 12.80 6.29 -6.79
CA GLN A 133 11.90 7.36 -6.39
C GLN A 133 11.00 7.78 -7.56
N GLY A 134 9.97 8.57 -7.31
CA GLY A 134 9.11 9.15 -8.34
C GLY A 134 7.83 8.37 -8.68
N GLY A 135 7.60 7.23 -8.04
CA GLY A 135 6.41 6.40 -8.27
C GLY A 135 6.36 5.80 -9.67
N ALA A 136 5.23 5.16 -10.00
CA ALA A 136 4.95 4.63 -11.33
C ALA A 136 5.04 5.73 -12.41
N SER A 137 4.68 6.97 -12.07
CA SER A 137 4.71 8.07 -13.03
C SER A 137 6.10 8.34 -13.61
N THR A 138 7.16 8.22 -12.79
CA THR A 138 8.54 8.29 -13.31
C THR A 138 8.87 7.08 -14.17
N GLN A 139 8.34 5.90 -13.84
CA GLN A 139 8.59 4.68 -14.63
C GLN A 139 7.94 4.74 -16.01
N PHE A 140 6.80 5.44 -16.17
CA PHE A 140 6.18 5.65 -17.48
C PHE A 140 7.12 6.29 -18.52
N ALA A 141 7.98 7.23 -18.06
CA ALA A 141 9.01 7.83 -18.90
C ALA A 141 10.33 7.04 -18.87
N MET A 142 10.78 6.63 -17.69
CA MET A 142 12.08 5.98 -17.49
C MET A 142 12.18 4.64 -18.24
N LEU A 143 11.09 3.86 -18.27
CA LEU A 143 11.04 2.59 -19.00
C LEU A 143 11.34 2.77 -20.51
N PRO A 144 10.59 3.58 -21.28
CA PRO A 144 10.90 3.76 -22.70
C PRO A 144 12.26 4.45 -22.92
N MET A 145 12.71 5.35 -22.05
CA MET A 145 14.06 5.91 -22.15
C MET A 145 15.16 4.86 -22.10
N ASN A 146 14.98 3.78 -21.33
CA ASN A 146 15.99 2.73 -21.17
C ASN A 146 15.85 1.59 -22.16
N LEU A 147 14.62 1.21 -22.53
CA LEU A 147 14.37 -0.03 -23.29
C LEU A 147 13.94 0.21 -24.75
N LEU A 148 13.47 1.40 -25.10
CA LEU A 148 13.05 1.70 -26.48
C LEU A 148 14.25 2.20 -27.29
N SER A 149 14.97 1.27 -27.94
CA SER A 149 16.08 1.59 -28.82
C SER A 149 15.58 2.13 -30.17
N GLU A 150 16.48 2.81 -30.89
CA GLU A 150 16.21 3.36 -32.22
C GLU A 150 15.75 2.25 -33.19
N GLY A 151 14.74 2.52 -33.98
CA GLY A 151 14.14 1.57 -34.95
C GLY A 151 13.13 0.59 -34.33
N LYS A 152 13.04 0.51 -32.98
CA LYS A 152 12.08 -0.36 -32.30
C LYS A 152 10.79 0.37 -31.94
N VAL A 153 9.79 -0.40 -31.53
CA VAL A 153 8.44 0.08 -31.15
C VAL A 153 8.10 -0.42 -29.75
N ALA A 154 7.65 0.48 -28.89
CA ALA A 154 7.07 0.10 -27.61
C ALA A 154 5.60 -0.27 -27.78
N SER A 155 5.24 -1.52 -27.49
CA SER A 155 3.88 -2.01 -27.59
C SER A 155 3.17 -1.97 -26.24
N TYR A 156 1.91 -1.53 -26.25
CA TYR A 156 1.10 -1.36 -25.04
C TYR A 156 -0.26 -2.00 -25.20
N VAL A 157 -0.78 -2.55 -24.10
CA VAL A 157 -2.19 -2.89 -23.95
C VAL A 157 -2.88 -1.75 -23.20
N ASN A 158 -3.90 -1.14 -23.81
CA ASN A 158 -4.68 -0.08 -23.16
C ASN A 158 -5.87 -0.69 -22.41
N SER A 159 -5.66 -0.97 -21.13
CA SER A 159 -6.66 -1.58 -20.22
C SER A 159 -7.36 -0.59 -19.31
N GLY A 160 -6.98 0.69 -19.32
CA GLY A 160 -7.56 1.70 -18.45
C GLY A 160 -6.77 2.99 -18.35
N SER A 161 -7.13 3.79 -17.37
CA SER A 161 -6.57 5.12 -17.16
C SER A 161 -5.06 5.13 -16.85
N TRP A 162 -4.53 4.10 -16.19
CA TRP A 162 -3.11 4.04 -15.88
C TRP A 162 -2.31 3.59 -17.09
N ALA A 163 -2.81 2.60 -17.84
CA ALA A 163 -2.23 2.22 -19.12
C ALA A 163 -2.18 3.41 -20.11
N ASP A 164 -3.28 4.19 -20.23
CA ASP A 164 -3.33 5.37 -21.09
C ASP A 164 -2.25 6.42 -20.72
N LYS A 165 -1.99 6.64 -19.42
CA LYS A 165 -0.93 7.54 -18.97
C LYS A 165 0.46 7.02 -19.35
N ALA A 166 0.71 5.74 -19.17
CA ALA A 166 1.99 5.13 -19.57
C ALA A 166 2.22 5.25 -21.09
N ILE A 167 1.17 5.03 -21.89
CA ILE A 167 1.20 5.20 -23.35
C ILE A 167 1.53 6.64 -23.75
N LYS A 168 0.92 7.63 -23.06
CA LYS A 168 1.15 9.06 -23.33
C LYS A 168 2.60 9.46 -23.10
N GLU A 169 3.18 9.02 -21.98
CA GLU A 169 4.59 9.29 -21.68
C GLU A 169 5.54 8.60 -22.66
N ALA A 170 5.26 7.33 -23.03
CA ALA A 170 6.08 6.61 -23.99
C ALA A 170 6.08 7.26 -25.39
N LYS A 171 4.94 7.82 -25.82
CA LYS A 171 4.84 8.57 -27.09
C LYS A 171 5.72 9.81 -27.17
N LEU A 172 6.08 10.39 -26.02
CA LEU A 172 7.02 11.51 -25.97
C LEU A 172 8.48 11.08 -26.19
N ILE A 173 8.77 9.79 -25.94
CA ILE A 173 10.13 9.22 -26.02
C ILE A 173 10.40 8.59 -27.39
N GLY A 174 9.43 7.86 -27.95
CA GLY A 174 9.63 7.20 -29.21
C GLY A 174 8.39 6.54 -29.80
N LYS A 175 8.61 5.72 -30.83
CA LYS A 175 7.54 5.04 -31.57
C LYS A 175 6.80 4.06 -30.65
N THR A 176 5.49 4.24 -30.57
CA THR A 176 4.62 3.51 -29.66
C THR A 176 3.37 3.05 -30.41
N ASN A 177 2.91 1.82 -30.15
CA ASN A 177 1.63 1.33 -30.65
C ASN A 177 0.77 0.74 -29.52
N VAL A 178 -0.54 0.70 -29.73
CA VAL A 178 -1.49 0.02 -28.87
C VAL A 178 -1.94 -1.24 -29.60
N VAL A 179 -1.57 -2.40 -29.07
CA VAL A 179 -1.84 -3.70 -29.71
C VAL A 179 -3.22 -4.27 -29.38
N ALA A 180 -3.78 -3.85 -28.24
CA ALA A 180 -5.15 -4.18 -27.83
C ALA A 180 -5.67 -3.09 -26.89
N SER A 181 -7.00 -2.89 -26.87
CA SER A 181 -7.66 -1.92 -26.01
C SER A 181 -9.08 -2.35 -25.68
N SER A 182 -9.50 -2.11 -24.45
CA SER A 182 -10.91 -2.23 -24.00
C SER A 182 -11.61 -0.87 -23.86
N GLU A 183 -11.09 0.20 -24.45
CA GLU A 183 -11.68 1.54 -24.42
C GLU A 183 -13.11 1.56 -24.98
N ALA A 184 -13.39 0.76 -26.01
CA ALA A 184 -14.73 0.68 -26.63
C ALA A 184 -15.83 0.24 -25.66
N ASN A 185 -15.49 -0.58 -24.65
CA ASN A 185 -16.42 -0.97 -23.56
C ASN A 185 -16.18 -0.17 -22.26
N LYS A 186 -15.50 0.98 -22.35
CA LYS A 186 -15.16 1.84 -21.21
C LYS A 186 -14.30 1.14 -20.15
N PHE A 187 -13.40 0.25 -20.61
CA PHE A 187 -12.49 -0.52 -19.75
C PHE A 187 -13.19 -1.41 -18.71
N MET A 188 -14.39 -1.92 -19.04
CA MET A 188 -15.11 -2.84 -18.17
C MET A 188 -14.59 -4.28 -18.22
N SER A 189 -13.61 -4.56 -19.08
CA SER A 189 -12.89 -5.85 -19.14
C SER A 189 -11.43 -5.65 -19.49
N ILE A 190 -10.62 -6.68 -19.20
CA ILE A 190 -9.27 -6.79 -19.74
C ILE A 190 -9.38 -7.02 -21.25
N PRO A 191 -8.56 -6.33 -22.08
CA PRO A 191 -8.53 -6.56 -23.52
C PRO A 191 -8.21 -8.01 -23.88
N ASP A 192 -8.89 -8.55 -24.89
CA ASP A 192 -8.54 -9.86 -25.45
C ASP A 192 -7.20 -9.77 -26.17
N LEU A 193 -6.26 -10.63 -25.79
CA LEU A 193 -4.90 -10.70 -26.32
C LEU A 193 -4.68 -11.92 -27.24
N SER A 194 -5.70 -12.74 -27.46
CA SER A 194 -5.59 -14.01 -28.23
C SER A 194 -5.11 -13.84 -29.66
N ASN A 195 -5.37 -12.68 -30.27
CA ASN A 195 -4.99 -12.36 -31.67
C ASN A 195 -3.86 -11.33 -31.75
N VAL A 196 -3.22 -10.97 -30.63
CA VAL A 196 -2.12 -10.00 -30.64
C VAL A 196 -0.88 -10.65 -31.22
N GLN A 197 -0.38 -10.09 -32.33
CA GLN A 197 0.90 -10.47 -32.92
C GLN A 197 1.92 -9.35 -32.67
N LEU A 198 3.02 -9.71 -32.05
CA LEU A 198 4.15 -8.82 -31.81
C LEU A 198 5.19 -9.04 -32.90
N SER A 199 5.68 -7.97 -33.54
CA SER A 199 6.71 -8.04 -34.55
C SER A 199 8.11 -8.07 -33.93
N ASP A 200 9.13 -8.46 -34.72
CA ASP A 200 10.54 -8.41 -34.31
C ASP A 200 11.04 -6.99 -34.00
N GLU A 201 10.33 -5.95 -34.46
CA GLU A 201 10.60 -4.56 -34.12
C GLU A 201 10.11 -4.19 -32.73
N THR A 202 9.32 -5.03 -32.06
CA THR A 202 8.80 -4.74 -30.70
C THR A 202 9.94 -4.77 -29.70
N ALA A 203 10.13 -3.64 -29.00
CA ALA A 203 11.10 -3.55 -27.91
C ALA A 203 10.62 -4.27 -26.66
N TYR A 204 9.33 -4.12 -26.36
CA TYR A 204 8.64 -4.74 -25.21
C TYR A 204 7.12 -4.64 -25.38
N LEU A 205 6.40 -5.49 -24.66
CA LEU A 205 4.96 -5.36 -24.43
C LEU A 205 4.71 -4.87 -22.99
N HIS A 206 3.96 -3.79 -22.84
CA HIS A 206 3.59 -3.25 -21.52
C HIS A 206 2.12 -3.54 -21.19
N VAL A 207 1.88 -4.02 -19.96
CA VAL A 207 0.56 -4.23 -19.38
C VAL A 207 0.46 -3.54 -18.03
N THR A 208 -0.71 -3.02 -17.69
CA THR A 208 -1.06 -2.60 -16.32
C THR A 208 -1.85 -3.74 -15.70
N SER A 209 -1.24 -4.49 -14.79
CA SER A 209 -1.78 -5.74 -14.25
C SER A 209 -3.11 -5.59 -13.54
N ASN A 210 -3.34 -4.42 -12.93
CA ASN A 210 -4.55 -4.06 -12.23
C ASN A 210 -4.84 -2.56 -12.37
N GLU A 211 -5.96 -2.22 -12.99
CA GLU A 211 -6.41 -0.84 -13.16
C GLU A 211 -7.16 -0.38 -11.91
N THR A 212 -6.50 0.45 -11.12
CA THR A 212 -7.02 0.92 -9.82
C THR A 212 -8.31 1.75 -9.92
N ILE A 213 -8.53 2.42 -11.07
CA ILE A 213 -9.66 3.33 -11.30
C ILE A 213 -10.86 2.53 -11.80
N GLU A 214 -10.67 1.68 -12.77
CA GLU A 214 -11.71 0.89 -13.42
C GLU A 214 -12.09 -0.35 -12.62
N GLY A 215 -11.13 -0.94 -11.91
CA GLY A 215 -11.33 -2.15 -11.10
C GLY A 215 -11.15 -3.44 -11.89
N THR A 216 -10.41 -3.39 -13.01
CA THR A 216 -10.06 -4.56 -13.80
C THR A 216 -8.69 -5.12 -13.42
N GLN A 217 -8.50 -6.43 -13.51
CA GLN A 217 -7.26 -7.14 -13.21
C GLN A 217 -7.05 -8.30 -14.15
N TYR A 218 -5.83 -8.46 -14.64
CA TYR A 218 -5.43 -9.65 -15.41
C TYR A 218 -5.50 -10.89 -14.53
N GLN A 219 -6.21 -11.93 -14.98
CA GLN A 219 -6.20 -13.23 -14.31
C GLN A 219 -5.00 -14.06 -14.77
N GLN A 220 -4.62 -13.91 -16.03
CA GLN A 220 -3.44 -14.54 -16.65
C GLN A 220 -2.72 -13.50 -17.51
N PHE A 221 -1.40 -13.62 -17.63
CA PHE A 221 -0.60 -12.74 -18.45
C PHE A 221 -0.34 -13.38 -19.84
N PRO A 222 -0.17 -12.57 -20.89
CA PRO A 222 0.09 -13.10 -22.23
C PRO A 222 1.48 -13.74 -22.30
N ASP A 223 1.59 -14.77 -23.12
CA ASP A 223 2.90 -15.27 -23.58
C ASP A 223 3.40 -14.35 -24.70
N THR A 224 4.57 -13.75 -24.52
CA THR A 224 5.19 -12.81 -25.45
C THR A 224 6.40 -13.40 -26.16
N GLY A 225 6.68 -14.70 -25.95
CA GLY A 225 7.84 -15.36 -26.48
C GLY A 225 9.14 -14.71 -26.01
N ASN A 226 9.97 -14.24 -26.95
CA ASN A 226 11.26 -13.59 -26.68
C ASN A 226 11.12 -12.07 -26.39
N ILE A 227 9.94 -11.49 -26.54
CA ILE A 227 9.72 -10.06 -26.33
C ILE A 227 9.50 -9.82 -24.83
N PRO A 228 10.26 -8.89 -24.18
CA PRO A 228 10.08 -8.62 -22.76
C PRO A 228 8.66 -8.16 -22.44
N LEU A 229 7.98 -8.88 -21.53
CA LEU A 229 6.74 -8.43 -20.93
C LEU A 229 7.08 -7.50 -19.77
N ILE A 230 6.47 -6.32 -19.76
CA ILE A 230 6.64 -5.30 -18.72
C ILE A 230 5.33 -5.13 -17.97
N GLY A 231 5.37 -5.18 -16.63
CA GLY A 231 4.19 -5.05 -15.78
C GLY A 231 4.21 -3.82 -14.89
N ASP A 232 3.19 -2.94 -15.01
CA ASP A 232 2.84 -2.05 -13.89
C ASP A 232 2.00 -2.86 -12.90
N MET A 233 2.62 -3.26 -11.79
CA MET A 233 1.97 -3.99 -10.71
C MET A 233 1.73 -3.11 -9.47
N SER A 234 1.71 -1.79 -9.62
CA SER A 234 1.60 -0.87 -8.48
C SER A 234 0.42 -1.18 -7.55
N SER A 235 -0.71 -1.68 -8.07
CA SER A 235 -1.90 -1.92 -7.26
C SER A 235 -2.19 -3.36 -6.91
N ASP A 236 -1.42 -4.33 -7.44
CA ASP A 236 -1.64 -5.74 -7.15
C ASP A 236 -0.37 -6.58 -6.91
N ILE A 237 0.80 -5.95 -6.87
CA ILE A 237 2.03 -6.65 -6.46
C ILE A 237 1.83 -7.31 -5.10
N LEU A 238 2.33 -8.53 -4.91
CA LEU A 238 2.18 -9.33 -3.69
C LEU A 238 0.73 -9.65 -3.29
N SER A 239 -0.26 -9.43 -4.17
CA SER A 239 -1.66 -9.75 -3.85
C SER A 239 -2.03 -11.20 -4.09
N ARG A 240 -1.28 -11.89 -4.93
CA ARG A 240 -1.45 -13.27 -5.37
C ARG A 240 -0.16 -13.85 -5.93
N GLN A 241 -0.15 -15.15 -6.16
CA GLN A 241 0.93 -15.82 -6.87
C GLN A 241 0.90 -15.49 -8.37
N PHE A 242 2.07 -15.37 -8.97
CA PHE A 242 2.30 -15.31 -10.41
C PHE A 242 3.72 -15.79 -10.72
N ASP A 243 3.97 -16.15 -11.97
CA ASP A 243 5.32 -16.56 -12.41
C ASP A 243 6.14 -15.35 -12.84
N LEU A 244 7.15 -14.99 -12.05
CA LEU A 244 8.06 -13.88 -12.35
C LEU A 244 8.82 -14.11 -13.68
N ASN A 245 9.07 -15.36 -14.09
CA ASN A 245 9.75 -15.65 -15.35
C ASN A 245 9.02 -15.12 -16.59
N GLN A 246 7.72 -14.88 -16.51
CA GLN A 246 6.97 -14.29 -17.63
C GLN A 246 7.36 -12.83 -17.90
N PHE A 247 7.97 -12.14 -16.92
CA PHE A 247 8.26 -10.71 -17.02
C PHE A 247 9.74 -10.45 -17.29
N GLY A 248 10.00 -9.49 -18.16
CA GLY A 248 11.31 -8.89 -18.29
C GLY A 248 11.56 -7.85 -17.19
N LEU A 249 10.52 -7.08 -16.85
CA LEU A 249 10.56 -6.07 -15.79
C LEU A 249 9.17 -5.85 -15.20
N ILE A 250 9.12 -5.70 -13.89
CA ILE A 250 7.93 -5.27 -13.13
C ILE A 250 8.29 -4.00 -12.38
N TYR A 251 7.38 -3.03 -12.31
CA TYR A 251 7.52 -1.92 -11.39
C TYR A 251 6.27 -1.71 -10.55
N ALA A 252 6.46 -1.14 -9.36
CA ALA A 252 5.38 -0.84 -8.44
C ALA A 252 5.68 0.37 -7.55
N GLY A 253 4.77 1.34 -7.51
CA GLY A 253 4.77 2.34 -6.46
C GLY A 253 4.38 1.71 -5.13
N ALA A 254 5.19 1.92 -4.08
CA ALA A 254 5.00 1.20 -2.82
C ALA A 254 3.71 1.54 -2.06
N GLN A 255 3.14 2.71 -2.27
CA GLN A 255 2.05 3.29 -1.47
C GLN A 255 0.71 2.52 -1.48
N LYS A 256 0.65 1.37 -2.10
CA LYS A 256 -0.55 0.50 -2.15
C LYS A 256 -0.31 -0.78 -1.34
N ASN A 257 0.38 -1.78 -1.88
CA ASN A 257 0.62 -3.06 -1.22
C ASN A 257 1.99 -3.21 -0.55
N LEU A 258 3.00 -2.46 -0.99
CA LEU A 258 4.39 -2.66 -0.54
C LEU A 258 4.78 -1.85 0.69
N GLY A 259 4.13 -0.70 0.94
CA GLY A 259 4.55 0.18 2.03
C GLY A 259 4.02 1.60 1.89
N PRO A 260 4.73 2.61 2.44
CA PRO A 260 4.37 4.01 2.30
C PRO A 260 4.76 4.57 0.93
N SER A 261 4.26 5.76 0.62
CA SER A 261 4.76 6.56 -0.51
C SER A 261 6.25 6.91 -0.34
N GLY A 262 6.92 7.21 -1.45
CA GLY A 262 8.31 7.68 -1.48
C GLY A 262 9.29 6.69 -2.13
N VAL A 263 9.01 5.41 -2.13
CA VAL A 263 9.80 4.39 -2.83
C VAL A 263 9.01 3.77 -3.98
N THR A 264 9.70 3.52 -5.07
CA THR A 264 9.23 2.73 -6.22
C THR A 264 10.12 1.51 -6.34
N VAL A 265 9.52 0.34 -6.41
CA VAL A 265 10.26 -0.90 -6.60
C VAL A 265 10.27 -1.24 -8.09
N VAL A 266 11.43 -1.59 -8.62
CA VAL A 266 11.60 -2.17 -9.95
C VAL A 266 12.26 -3.53 -9.78
N ILE A 267 11.66 -4.57 -10.35
CA ILE A 267 12.18 -5.94 -10.36
C ILE A 267 12.41 -6.30 -11.81
N ALA A 268 13.64 -6.50 -12.20
CA ALA A 268 13.97 -6.69 -13.62
C ALA A 268 15.01 -7.77 -13.83
N ARG A 269 14.95 -8.41 -15.01
CA ARG A 269 16.05 -9.23 -15.48
C ARG A 269 17.31 -8.36 -15.60
N GLU A 270 18.40 -8.83 -15.04
CA GLU A 270 19.67 -8.10 -15.05
C GLU A 270 20.11 -7.71 -16.45
N GLU A 271 19.91 -8.59 -17.42
CA GLU A 271 20.22 -8.37 -18.84
C GLU A 271 19.50 -7.17 -19.47
N LEU A 272 18.33 -6.77 -18.94
CA LEU A 272 17.58 -5.61 -19.44
C LEU A 272 18.04 -4.29 -18.84
N ILE A 273 18.72 -4.31 -17.71
CA ILE A 273 19.02 -3.11 -16.93
C ILE A 273 20.53 -2.87 -16.70
N ASN A 274 21.37 -3.83 -17.03
CA ASN A 274 22.82 -3.71 -16.88
C ASN A 274 23.48 -2.81 -17.94
N ASP A 275 22.76 -2.52 -19.03
CA ASP A 275 23.20 -1.55 -20.05
C ASP A 275 22.06 -0.56 -20.34
N SER A 276 22.32 0.72 -20.19
CA SER A 276 21.37 1.81 -20.44
C SER A 276 21.95 2.79 -21.44
N PRO A 277 21.12 3.40 -22.31
CA PRO A 277 21.58 4.42 -23.24
C PRO A 277 22.33 5.56 -22.52
N LYS A 278 23.50 5.96 -23.07
CA LYS A 278 24.36 6.98 -22.44
C LYS A 278 23.84 8.41 -22.57
N ASN A 279 22.91 8.64 -23.50
CA ASN A 279 22.35 9.94 -23.84
C ASN A 279 21.13 10.35 -22.97
N ILE A 280 20.79 9.56 -21.93
CA ILE A 280 19.75 9.93 -20.96
C ILE A 280 20.35 10.38 -19.63
N PRO A 281 19.64 11.20 -18.83
CA PRO A 281 20.13 11.67 -17.55
C PRO A 281 20.51 10.54 -16.60
N THR A 282 21.60 10.68 -15.86
CA THR A 282 22.19 9.64 -15.01
C THR A 282 21.19 9.01 -14.06
N MET A 283 20.35 9.82 -13.40
CA MET A 283 19.33 9.34 -12.45
C MET A 283 18.16 8.59 -13.11
N LEU A 284 18.01 8.69 -14.42
CA LEU A 284 16.97 7.99 -15.18
C LEU A 284 17.49 6.71 -15.86
N ARG A 285 18.76 6.34 -15.65
CA ARG A 285 19.35 5.09 -16.17
C ARG A 285 19.16 3.97 -15.17
N TYR A 286 18.57 2.86 -15.58
CA TYR A 286 18.49 1.66 -14.74
C TYR A 286 19.89 1.15 -14.36
N ASN A 287 20.84 1.17 -15.29
CA ASN A 287 22.22 0.77 -15.03
C ASN A 287 22.89 1.55 -13.91
N THR A 288 22.61 2.85 -13.77
CA THR A 288 23.15 3.65 -12.65
C THR A 288 22.72 3.08 -11.30
N HIS A 289 21.46 2.71 -11.17
CA HIS A 289 20.92 2.13 -9.94
C HIS A 289 21.36 0.67 -9.75
N PHE A 290 21.38 -0.11 -10.83
CA PHE A 290 21.85 -1.49 -10.84
C PHE A 290 23.30 -1.58 -10.32
N SER A 291 24.22 -0.82 -10.94
CA SER A 291 25.66 -0.83 -10.61
C SER A 291 25.99 -0.28 -9.21
N ASN A 292 25.07 0.46 -8.59
CA ASN A 292 25.25 1.07 -7.28
C ASN A 292 24.29 0.52 -6.22
N ASN A 293 23.68 -0.64 -6.44
CA ASN A 293 22.72 -1.25 -5.53
C ASN A 293 21.64 -0.27 -5.04
N SER A 294 21.10 0.57 -5.97
CA SER A 294 20.15 1.66 -5.69
C SER A 294 20.66 2.77 -4.73
N LEU A 295 21.96 2.77 -4.41
CA LEU A 295 22.60 3.70 -3.46
C LEU A 295 23.47 4.75 -4.15
N TYR A 296 23.24 5.02 -5.43
CA TYR A 296 23.92 6.09 -6.17
C TYR A 296 23.66 7.46 -5.52
N ASN A 297 22.44 7.74 -5.16
CA ASN A 297 22.00 8.89 -4.34
C ASN A 297 21.40 8.40 -3.02
N THR A 298 21.12 9.32 -2.11
CA THR A 298 20.45 9.00 -0.84
C THR A 298 19.04 8.46 -1.13
N PRO A 299 18.72 7.22 -0.76
CA PRO A 299 17.42 6.62 -0.98
C PRO A 299 16.38 7.13 0.05
N PRO A 300 15.10 6.89 -0.15
CA PRO A 300 14.07 7.14 0.85
C PRO A 300 14.15 6.08 1.98
N ALA A 301 15.17 6.21 2.83
CA ALA A 301 15.60 5.17 3.79
C ALA A 301 14.46 4.63 4.66
N PHE A 302 13.64 5.53 5.23
CA PHE A 302 12.49 5.13 6.04
C PHE A 302 11.45 4.35 5.22
N SER A 303 11.20 4.76 3.97
CA SER A 303 10.23 4.04 3.12
C SER A 303 10.75 2.65 2.73
N VAL A 304 12.04 2.48 2.48
CA VAL A 304 12.66 1.16 2.22
C VAL A 304 12.59 0.26 3.47
N TYR A 305 12.86 0.81 4.66
CA TYR A 305 12.67 0.10 5.92
C TYR A 305 11.21 -0.37 6.09
N MET A 306 10.25 0.51 5.84
CA MET A 306 8.83 0.14 5.92
C MET A 306 8.45 -0.94 4.90
N VAL A 307 9.02 -0.89 3.69
CA VAL A 307 8.87 -1.98 2.71
C VAL A 307 9.40 -3.29 3.28
N ASN A 308 10.62 -3.31 3.87
CA ASN A 308 11.17 -4.50 4.50
C ASN A 308 10.24 -5.08 5.58
N GLU A 309 9.66 -4.22 6.43
CA GLU A 309 8.72 -4.65 7.48
C GLU A 309 7.38 -5.18 6.91
N VAL A 310 6.90 -4.60 5.78
CA VAL A 310 5.72 -5.13 5.08
C VAL A 310 6.02 -6.49 4.45
N LEU A 311 7.19 -6.67 3.82
CA LEU A 311 7.59 -7.96 3.24
C LEU A 311 7.68 -9.05 4.31
N LYS A 312 8.26 -8.74 5.47
CA LYS A 312 8.29 -9.63 6.63
C LYS A 312 6.88 -9.99 7.10
N TRP A 313 5.97 -9.01 7.15
CA TRP A 313 4.57 -9.26 7.47
C TRP A 313 3.91 -10.19 6.43
N VAL A 314 4.20 -10.03 5.13
CA VAL A 314 3.69 -10.94 4.09
C VAL A 314 4.19 -12.38 4.31
N GLU A 315 5.48 -12.55 4.66
CA GLU A 315 6.02 -13.87 5.04
C GLU A 315 5.27 -14.48 6.23
N GLU A 316 5.00 -13.68 7.27
CA GLU A 316 4.23 -14.08 8.46
C GLU A 316 2.77 -14.46 8.14
N GLN A 317 2.19 -13.95 7.05
CA GLN A 317 0.85 -14.33 6.57
C GLN A 317 0.85 -15.63 5.73
N GLY A 318 1.99 -16.31 5.60
CA GLY A 318 2.14 -17.52 4.77
C GLY A 318 2.55 -17.22 3.33
N GLY A 319 3.23 -16.10 3.09
CA GLY A 319 3.70 -15.68 1.78
C GLY A 319 2.56 -15.31 0.82
N LEU A 320 2.84 -15.38 -0.48
CA LEU A 320 1.85 -15.01 -1.49
C LEU A 320 0.63 -15.92 -1.51
N GLU A 321 0.78 -17.21 -1.19
CA GLU A 321 -0.34 -18.15 -1.11
C GLU A 321 -1.31 -17.76 0.01
N GLY A 322 -0.79 -17.47 1.20
CA GLY A 322 -1.60 -17.03 2.35
C GLY A 322 -2.31 -15.71 2.08
N ILE A 323 -1.60 -14.75 1.53
CA ILE A 323 -2.15 -13.43 1.14
C ILE A 323 -3.24 -13.58 0.08
N GLU A 324 -3.02 -14.37 -0.98
CA GLU A 324 -4.00 -14.60 -2.03
C GLU A 324 -5.30 -15.20 -1.48
N LYS A 325 -5.20 -16.20 -0.62
CA LYS A 325 -6.35 -16.84 0.03
C LYS A 325 -7.19 -15.82 0.83
N ILE A 326 -6.52 -14.93 1.56
CA ILE A 326 -7.19 -13.86 2.32
C ILE A 326 -7.83 -12.85 1.36
N ASN A 327 -7.11 -12.41 0.33
CA ASN A 327 -7.60 -11.41 -0.62
C ASN A 327 -8.82 -11.90 -1.41
N ARG A 328 -8.80 -13.16 -1.87
CA ARG A 328 -9.96 -13.76 -2.56
C ARG A 328 -11.19 -13.79 -1.67
N LYS A 329 -11.07 -14.20 -0.40
CA LYS A 329 -12.18 -14.17 0.57
C LYS A 329 -12.73 -12.76 0.81
N LYS A 330 -11.86 -11.75 0.88
CA LYS A 330 -12.28 -10.35 1.01
C LYS A 330 -13.05 -9.87 -0.22
N ALA A 331 -12.55 -10.20 -1.41
CA ALA A 331 -13.16 -9.82 -2.67
C ALA A 331 -14.51 -10.50 -2.87
N GLU A 332 -14.58 -11.82 -2.65
CA GLU A 332 -15.78 -12.62 -2.72
C GLU A 332 -16.90 -12.02 -1.86
N LEU A 333 -16.60 -11.70 -0.60
CA LEU A 333 -17.58 -11.13 0.33
C LEU A 333 -18.24 -9.85 -0.19
N ILE A 334 -17.47 -8.95 -0.80
CA ILE A 334 -17.99 -7.69 -1.33
C ILE A 334 -18.70 -7.91 -2.68
N TYR A 335 -18.13 -8.74 -3.56
CA TYR A 335 -18.79 -9.06 -4.83
C TYR A 335 -20.10 -9.82 -4.64
N ASP A 336 -20.17 -10.75 -3.71
CA ASP A 336 -21.43 -11.45 -3.35
C ASP A 336 -22.50 -10.46 -2.87
N THR A 337 -22.10 -9.46 -2.07
CA THR A 337 -23.02 -8.41 -1.63
C THR A 337 -23.53 -7.57 -2.80
N ILE A 338 -22.69 -7.27 -3.78
CA ILE A 338 -23.06 -6.54 -4.99
C ILE A 338 -24.00 -7.39 -5.86
N ASP A 339 -23.58 -8.61 -6.18
CA ASP A 339 -24.26 -9.48 -7.15
C ASP A 339 -25.64 -9.96 -6.64
N ASN A 340 -25.76 -10.19 -5.33
CA ASN A 340 -27.01 -10.61 -4.69
C ASN A 340 -27.94 -9.44 -4.29
N SER A 341 -27.60 -8.19 -4.64
CA SER A 341 -28.38 -7.01 -4.28
C SER A 341 -29.67 -6.79 -5.12
N GLY A 342 -29.99 -7.68 -6.08
CA GLY A 342 -31.10 -7.49 -6.98
C GLY A 342 -30.98 -6.26 -7.90
N GLY A 343 -29.74 -5.79 -8.14
CA GLY A 343 -29.42 -4.63 -8.99
C GLY A 343 -29.40 -3.29 -8.25
N PHE A 344 -29.58 -3.28 -6.93
CA PHE A 344 -29.39 -2.08 -6.11
C PHE A 344 -27.94 -1.60 -6.17
N TYR A 345 -26.96 -2.53 -6.01
CA TYR A 345 -25.57 -2.32 -6.35
C TYR A 345 -25.28 -2.92 -7.73
N ARG A 346 -24.44 -2.25 -8.52
CA ARG A 346 -24.04 -2.70 -9.85
C ARG A 346 -22.53 -2.62 -9.98
N GLY A 347 -21.86 -3.76 -10.16
CA GLY A 347 -20.45 -3.82 -10.52
C GLY A 347 -20.28 -3.62 -12.03
N PRO A 348 -19.57 -2.58 -12.51
CA PRO A 348 -19.42 -2.33 -13.93
C PRO A 348 -18.52 -3.35 -14.65
N VAL A 349 -17.61 -3.98 -13.90
CA VAL A 349 -16.55 -4.85 -14.43
C VAL A 349 -17.10 -6.26 -14.71
N GLU A 350 -16.79 -6.79 -15.89
CA GLU A 350 -17.10 -8.18 -16.26
C GLU A 350 -16.44 -9.17 -15.29
N VAL A 351 -17.18 -10.25 -14.95
CA VAL A 351 -16.78 -11.20 -13.90
C VAL A 351 -15.36 -11.73 -14.09
N GLY A 352 -14.97 -12.10 -15.32
CA GLY A 352 -13.64 -12.62 -15.66
C GLY A 352 -12.49 -11.60 -15.54
N SER A 353 -12.83 -10.31 -15.39
CA SER A 353 -11.87 -9.20 -15.30
C SER A 353 -11.87 -8.50 -13.95
N ARG A 354 -12.67 -8.96 -12.99
CA ARG A 354 -12.81 -8.32 -11.67
C ARG A 354 -11.50 -8.33 -10.87
N SER A 355 -11.17 -7.18 -10.31
CA SER A 355 -10.02 -7.02 -9.41
C SER A 355 -10.31 -7.56 -8.01
N ILE A 356 -9.33 -8.27 -7.43
CA ILE A 356 -9.36 -8.64 -6.01
C ILE A 356 -8.74 -7.56 -5.11
N MET A 357 -8.36 -6.41 -5.69
CA MET A 357 -7.73 -5.28 -4.98
C MET A 357 -8.60 -4.02 -4.99
N ASN A 358 -9.25 -3.72 -6.12
CA ASN A 358 -10.03 -2.49 -6.29
C ASN A 358 -11.42 -2.83 -6.83
N ILE A 359 -12.40 -2.86 -5.95
CA ILE A 359 -13.78 -3.19 -6.30
C ILE A 359 -14.57 -1.92 -6.56
N THR A 360 -14.97 -1.72 -7.80
CA THR A 360 -15.80 -0.58 -8.22
C THR A 360 -17.27 -0.98 -8.29
N PHE A 361 -18.16 -0.10 -7.85
CA PHE A 361 -19.59 -0.31 -7.92
C PHE A 361 -20.38 1.00 -7.98
N ARG A 362 -21.62 0.90 -8.43
CA ARG A 362 -22.56 2.01 -8.56
C ARG A 362 -23.84 1.68 -7.81
N LEU A 363 -24.57 2.71 -7.38
CA LEU A 363 -25.94 2.60 -6.95
C LEU A 363 -26.89 3.01 -8.08
N THR A 364 -28.21 2.92 -7.83
CA THR A 364 -29.24 3.22 -8.82
C THR A 364 -29.32 4.70 -9.16
N SER A 365 -28.83 5.59 -8.29
CA SER A 365 -28.75 7.03 -8.56
C SER A 365 -27.53 7.67 -7.89
N GLU A 366 -27.10 8.83 -8.39
CA GLU A 366 -26.00 9.61 -7.83
C GLU A 366 -26.33 10.17 -6.44
N GLU A 367 -27.60 10.48 -6.16
CA GLU A 367 -28.08 10.92 -4.85
C GLU A 367 -27.84 9.81 -3.81
N LEU A 368 -28.16 8.55 -4.15
CA LEU A 368 -27.89 7.40 -3.28
C LEU A 368 -26.40 7.14 -3.10
N GLU A 369 -25.58 7.33 -4.14
CA GLU A 369 -24.10 7.24 -4.01
C GLU A 369 -23.58 8.27 -3.02
N ASN A 370 -24.03 9.52 -3.10
CA ASN A 370 -23.64 10.58 -2.18
C ASN A 370 -24.12 10.31 -0.75
N GLN A 371 -25.34 9.77 -0.60
CA GLN A 371 -25.88 9.38 0.71
C GLN A 371 -25.09 8.22 1.30
N PHE A 372 -24.76 7.19 0.53
CA PHE A 372 -23.93 6.07 0.92
C PHE A 372 -22.57 6.54 1.44
N ILE A 373 -21.89 7.45 0.72
CA ILE A 373 -20.60 8.03 1.14
C ILE A 373 -20.76 8.72 2.49
N LYS A 374 -21.76 9.58 2.65
CA LYS A 374 -21.98 10.34 3.87
C LYS A 374 -22.26 9.44 5.08
N GLU A 375 -23.11 8.43 4.93
CA GLU A 375 -23.47 7.51 6.01
C GLU A 375 -22.28 6.57 6.33
N SER A 376 -21.55 6.09 5.32
CA SER A 376 -20.37 5.27 5.53
C SER A 376 -19.27 6.01 6.30
N GLU A 377 -19.05 7.31 6.03
CA GLU A 377 -18.10 8.14 6.78
C GLU A 377 -18.49 8.26 8.27
N GLN A 378 -19.79 8.33 8.59
CA GLN A 378 -20.29 8.36 9.97
C GLN A 378 -20.01 7.05 10.72
N GLU A 379 -20.01 5.92 9.99
CA GLU A 379 -19.69 4.59 10.52
C GLU A 379 -18.15 4.32 10.57
N GLY A 380 -17.33 5.29 10.14
CA GLY A 380 -15.88 5.23 10.21
C GLY A 380 -15.20 4.58 9.01
N PHE A 381 -15.92 4.43 7.88
CA PHE A 381 -15.33 4.05 6.61
C PHE A 381 -14.72 5.27 5.93
N VAL A 382 -13.54 5.11 5.34
CA VAL A 382 -12.85 6.17 4.60
C VAL A 382 -12.39 5.67 3.23
N GLY A 383 -12.44 6.54 2.22
CA GLY A 383 -11.90 6.27 0.88
C GLY A 383 -12.83 5.49 -0.05
N LEU A 384 -14.15 5.41 0.24
CA LEU A 384 -15.11 4.68 -0.59
C LEU A 384 -15.58 5.45 -1.83
N LYS A 385 -15.38 6.77 -1.88
CA LYS A 385 -15.73 7.57 -3.07
C LYS A 385 -14.90 7.14 -4.28
N GLY A 386 -15.54 6.88 -5.40
CA GLY A 386 -14.90 6.53 -6.66
C GLY A 386 -14.00 7.65 -7.21
N HIS A 387 -13.17 7.33 -8.20
CA HIS A 387 -12.31 8.33 -8.81
C HIS A 387 -13.14 9.36 -9.59
N ARG A 388 -12.71 10.63 -9.54
CA ARG A 388 -13.44 11.77 -10.17
C ARG A 388 -13.73 11.60 -11.65
N SER A 389 -12.94 10.79 -12.38
CA SER A 389 -13.12 10.57 -13.82
C SER A 389 -14.24 9.59 -14.15
N VAL A 390 -14.57 8.68 -13.22
CA VAL A 390 -15.57 7.61 -13.45
C VAL A 390 -16.77 7.70 -12.50
N GLY A 391 -16.62 8.42 -11.38
CA GLY A 391 -17.66 8.53 -10.36
C GLY A 391 -17.87 7.23 -9.58
N GLY A 392 -19.06 7.08 -9.00
CA GLY A 392 -19.42 5.88 -8.25
C GLY A 392 -18.68 5.67 -6.97
N LEU A 393 -18.53 4.43 -6.59
CA LEU A 393 -17.90 3.97 -5.36
C LEU A 393 -16.75 3.01 -5.68
N ARG A 394 -15.76 2.97 -4.79
CA ARG A 394 -14.65 2.03 -4.91
C ARG A 394 -14.14 1.62 -3.53
N ALA A 395 -14.15 0.33 -3.26
CA ALA A 395 -13.48 -0.25 -2.11
C ALA A 395 -12.10 -0.78 -2.54
N SER A 396 -11.02 -0.15 -2.06
CA SER A 396 -9.66 -0.64 -2.28
C SER A 396 -9.27 -1.53 -1.11
N ILE A 397 -9.30 -2.85 -1.33
CA ILE A 397 -9.16 -3.90 -0.31
C ILE A 397 -7.76 -4.52 -0.29
N TYR A 398 -6.73 -3.69 -0.45
CA TYR A 398 -5.33 -4.13 -0.50
C TYR A 398 -4.95 -5.10 0.62
N ASN A 399 -3.78 -5.71 0.51
CA ASN A 399 -3.31 -6.78 1.42
C ASN A 399 -3.53 -6.43 2.90
N ALA A 400 -3.18 -5.20 3.29
CA ALA A 400 -3.23 -4.73 4.68
C ALA A 400 -4.63 -4.41 5.22
N VAL A 401 -5.67 -4.39 4.35
CA VAL A 401 -7.06 -4.19 4.80
C VAL A 401 -7.53 -5.49 5.46
N PRO A 402 -7.89 -5.47 6.76
CA PRO A 402 -8.36 -6.66 7.46
C PRO A 402 -9.65 -7.24 6.85
N TYR A 403 -9.82 -8.56 6.93
CA TYR A 403 -11.07 -9.23 6.53
C TYR A 403 -12.28 -8.65 7.26
N GLU A 404 -12.14 -8.34 8.55
CA GLU A 404 -13.18 -7.74 9.40
C GLU A 404 -13.64 -6.38 8.89
N SER A 405 -12.75 -5.61 8.26
CA SER A 405 -13.11 -4.34 7.62
C SER A 405 -13.98 -4.55 6.38
N CYS A 406 -13.65 -5.55 5.57
CA CYS A 406 -14.47 -5.92 4.40
C CYS A 406 -15.82 -6.49 4.83
N LYS A 407 -15.85 -7.28 5.92
CA LYS A 407 -17.10 -7.78 6.51
C LYS A 407 -17.97 -6.63 7.02
N ALA A 408 -17.39 -5.68 7.74
CA ALA A 408 -18.12 -4.50 8.20
C ALA A 408 -18.69 -3.69 7.04
N LEU A 409 -17.96 -3.58 5.93
CA LEU A 409 -18.46 -2.91 4.72
C LEU A 409 -19.62 -3.69 4.08
N ALA A 410 -19.52 -5.00 3.94
CA ALA A 410 -20.58 -5.85 3.40
C ALA A 410 -21.85 -5.80 4.28
N ASP A 411 -21.69 -5.82 5.60
CA ASP A 411 -22.80 -5.67 6.55
C ASP A 411 -23.44 -4.29 6.42
N PHE A 412 -22.64 -3.21 6.31
CA PHE A 412 -23.13 -1.85 6.06
C PHE A 412 -23.88 -1.75 4.72
N MET A 413 -23.31 -2.28 3.63
CA MET A 413 -23.98 -2.31 2.31
C MET A 413 -25.35 -3.00 2.38
N SER A 414 -25.42 -4.16 3.06
CA SER A 414 -26.68 -4.90 3.23
C SER A 414 -27.71 -4.11 4.06
N HIS A 415 -27.26 -3.38 5.10
CA HIS A 415 -28.12 -2.52 5.90
C HIS A 415 -28.62 -1.32 5.10
N PHE A 416 -27.71 -0.64 4.38
CA PHE A 416 -28.03 0.51 3.54
C PHE A 416 -29.06 0.17 2.46
N GLN A 417 -28.92 -0.99 1.81
CA GLN A 417 -29.90 -1.48 0.86
C GLN A 417 -31.28 -1.70 1.48
N LYS A 418 -31.37 -2.28 2.68
CA LYS A 418 -32.66 -2.49 3.38
C LYS A 418 -33.36 -1.19 3.76
N THR A 419 -32.58 -0.12 3.94
CA THR A 419 -33.07 1.17 4.42
C THR A 419 -33.49 2.09 3.24
N HIS A 420 -32.81 1.96 2.10
CA HIS A 420 -32.94 2.87 0.96
C HIS A 420 -33.31 2.18 -0.37
N GLY A 421 -33.44 0.85 -0.38
CA GLY A 421 -33.77 0.02 -1.55
C GLY A 421 -35.26 -0.26 -1.76
#